data_30943f319d4c850ea8b206864ffcec84
#
_entry.id   30943f319d4c850ea8b206864ffcec84
#
_cell.length_a   1.000
_cell.length_b   1.000
_cell.length_c   1.000
_cell.angle_alpha   90.00
_cell.angle_beta   90.00
_cell.angle_gamma   90.00
#
_symmetry.space_group_name_H-M   'P 1'
#
loop_
_entity.id
_entity.type
_entity.pdbx_description
1 polymer ?
#
loop_
_entity_poly.entity_id
_entity_poly.type
_entity_poly.pdbx_seq_one_letter_code
_entity_poly.pdbx_strand_id
1 'polypeptide(L)'
;VYLSVIHSDKFTNVPHFTGKHTVERMIESLDMPATILRPAYFMQNDLMVKQTIQSYSVYPMPIGSAGVSMIDARDIADVAVAELLRRDRATSALERVTLELTGPQPLTGASVAQIWSSVLGREITYGGDDVAAFEEQLTSYSPGWLAYDMRLMMAGIQMHGMHSAEGTTAKLQS
;
A
#
# COMPACT_ATOMS: atom_id res chain seq x y z
N VAL A 1 -4.52 0.56 -18.52
CA VAL A 1 -4.55 0.74 -17.06
C VAL A 1 -3.25 0.19 -16.49
N TYR A 2 -2.56 0.96 -15.66
CA TYR A 2 -1.30 0.58 -15.01
C TYR A 2 -1.46 0.59 -13.49
N LEU A 3 -1.09 -0.50 -12.84
CA LEU A 3 -1.10 -0.63 -11.39
C LEU A 3 0.27 -0.19 -10.81
N SER A 4 0.30 1.01 -10.29
CA SER A 4 1.44 1.62 -9.60
C SER A 4 1.31 1.48 -8.08
N VAL A 5 1.79 2.46 -7.33
CA VAL A 5 1.70 2.57 -5.87
C VAL A 5 1.63 4.04 -5.46
N ILE A 6 0.96 4.33 -4.36
CA ILE A 6 0.89 5.69 -3.80
C ILE A 6 2.31 6.19 -3.45
N HIS A 7 2.55 7.48 -3.64
CA HIS A 7 3.81 8.15 -3.30
C HIS A 7 5.07 7.51 -3.91
N SER A 8 4.96 6.90 -5.11
CA SER A 8 6.11 6.30 -5.81
C SER A 8 7.29 7.28 -5.98
N ASP A 9 7.01 8.57 -6.05
CA ASP A 9 7.97 9.68 -6.14
C ASP A 9 8.67 10.00 -4.82
N LYS A 10 8.10 9.65 -3.67
CA LYS A 10 8.69 9.86 -2.34
C LYS A 10 9.56 8.69 -1.87
N PHE A 11 9.25 7.48 -2.32
CA PHE A 11 9.93 6.25 -1.92
C PHE A 11 11.07 5.88 -2.91
N THR A 12 11.89 6.87 -3.25
CA THR A 12 12.92 6.73 -4.30
C THR A 12 14.07 5.78 -3.94
N ASN A 13 14.23 5.44 -2.67
CA ASN A 13 15.20 4.47 -2.16
C ASN A 13 14.63 3.05 -2.01
N VAL A 14 13.34 2.85 -2.29
CA VAL A 14 12.67 1.54 -2.23
C VAL A 14 12.64 0.93 -3.63
N PRO A 15 13.41 -0.14 -3.91
CA PRO A 15 13.62 -0.64 -5.27
C PRO A 15 12.33 -0.92 -6.06
N HIS A 16 11.35 -1.61 -5.45
CA HIS A 16 10.10 -1.92 -6.15
C HIS A 16 9.21 -0.68 -6.37
N PHE A 17 9.28 0.36 -5.52
CA PHE A 17 8.57 1.64 -5.76
C PHE A 17 9.25 2.43 -6.87
N THR A 18 10.59 2.47 -6.88
CA THR A 18 11.37 3.12 -7.94
C THR A 18 11.04 2.51 -9.30
N GLY A 19 10.91 1.19 -9.40
CA GLY A 19 10.45 0.52 -10.61
C GLY A 19 9.07 0.99 -11.06
N LYS A 20 8.11 1.13 -10.13
CA LYS A 20 6.77 1.66 -10.42
C LYS A 20 6.83 3.11 -10.91
N HIS A 21 7.58 3.96 -10.23
CA HIS A 21 7.78 5.36 -10.62
C HIS A 21 8.41 5.49 -12.01
N THR A 22 9.42 4.68 -12.32
CA THR A 22 10.06 4.67 -13.63
C THR A 22 9.05 4.39 -14.75
N VAL A 23 8.18 3.40 -14.58
CA VAL A 23 7.14 3.09 -15.58
C VAL A 23 6.13 4.24 -15.72
N GLU A 24 5.75 4.90 -14.63
CA GLU A 24 4.88 6.09 -14.71
C GLU A 24 5.55 7.18 -15.56
N ARG A 25 6.83 7.48 -15.33
CA ARG A 25 7.59 8.46 -16.12
C ARG A 25 7.68 8.06 -17.59
N MET A 26 7.82 6.78 -17.92
CA MET A 26 7.77 6.28 -19.30
C MET A 26 6.39 6.52 -19.94
N ILE A 27 5.31 6.20 -19.25
CA ILE A 27 3.93 6.45 -19.73
C ILE A 27 3.73 7.94 -20.02
N GLU A 28 4.23 8.80 -19.14
CA GLU A 28 4.17 10.26 -19.31
C GLU A 28 4.99 10.75 -20.50
N SER A 29 6.22 10.26 -20.65
CA SER A 29 7.14 10.69 -21.73
C SER A 29 6.66 10.28 -23.12
N LEU A 30 5.89 9.18 -23.20
CA LEU A 30 5.32 8.69 -24.45
C LEU A 30 3.93 9.30 -24.76
N ASP A 31 3.46 10.21 -23.91
CA ASP A 31 2.12 10.82 -23.99
C ASP A 31 0.99 9.80 -24.16
N MET A 32 1.12 8.65 -23.50
CA MET A 32 0.17 7.56 -23.62
C MET A 32 -1.14 7.88 -22.87
N PRO A 33 -2.31 7.67 -23.52
CA PRO A 33 -3.59 7.73 -22.83
C PRO A 33 -3.71 6.56 -21.86
N ALA A 34 -3.55 6.81 -20.57
CA ALA A 34 -3.51 5.79 -19.54
C ALA A 34 -4.31 6.16 -18.29
N THR A 35 -4.77 5.14 -17.54
CA THR A 35 -5.13 5.29 -16.14
C THR A 35 -4.03 4.68 -15.29
N ILE A 36 -3.45 5.47 -14.40
CA ILE A 36 -2.46 5.03 -13.41
C ILE A 36 -3.19 4.89 -12.07
N LEU A 37 -3.23 3.67 -11.54
CA LEU A 37 -3.80 3.37 -10.23
C LEU A 37 -2.68 3.35 -9.21
N ARG A 38 -2.78 4.20 -8.18
CA ARG A 38 -1.81 4.30 -7.09
C ARG A 38 -2.44 3.84 -5.77
N PRO A 39 -2.56 2.53 -5.53
CA PRO A 39 -3.08 2.03 -4.28
C PRO A 39 -2.12 2.27 -3.12
N ALA A 40 -2.69 2.45 -1.93
CA ALA A 40 -1.98 2.39 -0.67
C ALA A 40 -1.70 0.94 -0.25
N TYR A 41 -1.38 0.73 1.01
CA TYR A 41 -1.06 -0.58 1.59
C TYR A 41 -2.25 -1.54 1.52
N PHE A 42 -2.04 -2.77 1.04
CA PHE A 42 -3.11 -3.75 0.89
C PHE A 42 -3.44 -4.42 2.23
N MET A 43 -4.73 -4.45 2.61
CA MET A 43 -5.19 -5.17 3.79
C MET A 43 -4.77 -6.65 3.78
N GLN A 44 -4.67 -7.26 2.58
CA GLN A 44 -4.26 -8.66 2.40
C GLN A 44 -2.82 -8.95 2.83
N ASN A 45 -1.98 -7.93 3.00
CA ASN A 45 -0.63 -8.12 3.55
C ASN A 45 -0.65 -8.70 4.97
N ASP A 46 -1.72 -8.44 5.73
CA ASP A 46 -1.90 -9.02 7.07
C ASP A 46 -2.06 -10.54 7.06
N LEU A 47 -2.39 -11.15 5.91
CA LEU A 47 -2.40 -12.60 5.77
C LEU A 47 -1.03 -13.23 6.00
N MET A 48 0.05 -12.51 5.65
CA MET A 48 1.44 -12.97 5.86
C MET A 48 1.80 -13.06 7.35
N VAL A 49 1.16 -12.25 8.18
CA VAL A 49 1.42 -12.19 9.63
C VAL A 49 0.31 -12.82 10.47
N LYS A 50 -0.67 -13.45 9.81
CA LYS A 50 -1.82 -14.09 10.47
C LYS A 50 -1.39 -15.07 11.56
N GLN A 51 -0.40 -15.92 11.30
CA GLN A 51 0.07 -16.91 12.28
C GLN A 51 0.70 -16.23 13.50
N THR A 52 1.46 -15.17 13.31
CA THR A 52 2.04 -14.38 14.41
C THR A 52 0.97 -13.76 15.28
N ILE A 53 -0.05 -13.15 14.66
CA ILE A 53 -1.20 -12.58 15.38
C ILE A 53 -1.93 -13.66 16.18
N GLN A 54 -2.18 -14.83 15.57
CA GLN A 54 -2.93 -15.92 16.21
C GLN A 54 -2.14 -16.59 17.34
N SER A 55 -0.85 -16.85 17.15
CA SER A 55 -0.04 -17.65 18.09
C SER A 55 0.60 -16.81 19.18
N TYR A 56 0.98 -15.57 18.89
CA TYR A 56 1.74 -14.72 19.82
C TYR A 56 0.98 -13.48 20.28
N SER A 57 -0.22 -13.23 19.77
CA SER A 57 -1.01 -12.02 20.10
C SER A 57 -0.27 -10.71 19.80
N VAL A 58 0.52 -10.68 18.73
CA VAL A 58 1.31 -9.52 18.31
C VAL A 58 0.99 -9.18 16.86
N TYR A 59 0.77 -7.90 16.57
CA TYR A 59 0.77 -7.34 15.22
C TYR A 59 2.19 -6.86 14.88
N PRO A 60 2.95 -7.60 14.03
CA PRO A 60 4.38 -7.40 13.91
C PRO A 60 4.81 -6.44 12.79
N MET A 61 3.84 -5.86 12.04
CA MET A 61 4.17 -4.99 10.90
C MET A 61 4.59 -3.60 11.39
N PRO A 62 5.84 -3.15 11.17
CA PRO A 62 6.36 -1.90 11.71
C PRO A 62 5.93 -0.70 10.86
N ILE A 63 4.61 -0.44 10.77
CA ILE A 63 4.03 0.61 9.92
C ILE A 63 4.03 1.99 10.56
N GLY A 64 4.44 2.11 11.81
CA GLY A 64 4.60 3.39 12.49
C GLY A 64 3.31 4.11 12.83
N SER A 65 3.44 5.42 12.96
CA SER A 65 2.37 6.34 13.37
C SER A 65 2.05 7.43 12.34
N ALA A 66 2.75 7.47 11.21
CA ALA A 66 2.53 8.49 10.17
C ALA A 66 1.20 8.31 9.42
N GLY A 67 0.56 7.15 9.56
CA GLY A 67 -0.74 6.84 8.98
C GLY A 67 -0.66 6.07 7.65
N VAL A 68 -1.40 4.96 7.61
CA VAL A 68 -1.52 4.09 6.43
C VAL A 68 -3.00 3.87 6.13
N SER A 69 -3.49 4.40 5.01
CA SER A 69 -4.88 4.19 4.57
C SER A 69 -4.99 2.87 3.82
N MET A 70 -5.07 1.77 4.57
CA MET A 70 -5.13 0.41 4.02
C MET A 70 -6.36 0.21 3.13
N ILE A 71 -6.17 -0.44 1.98
CA ILE A 71 -7.23 -0.71 1.00
C ILE A 71 -7.36 -2.22 0.75
N ASP A 72 -8.59 -2.68 0.52
CA ASP A 72 -8.84 -4.05 0.09
C ASP A 72 -8.42 -4.23 -1.39
N ALA A 73 -7.71 -5.30 -1.70
CA ALA A 73 -7.31 -5.61 -3.07
C ALA A 73 -8.50 -5.82 -4.02
N ARG A 74 -9.69 -6.18 -3.49
CA ARG A 74 -10.92 -6.29 -4.28
C ARG A 74 -11.41 -4.93 -4.76
N ASP A 75 -11.34 -3.89 -3.92
CA ASP A 75 -11.70 -2.54 -4.30
C ASP A 75 -10.76 -2.00 -5.40
N ILE A 76 -9.46 -2.36 -5.32
CA ILE A 76 -8.50 -2.05 -6.38
C ILE A 76 -8.89 -2.73 -7.69
N ALA A 77 -9.28 -4.00 -7.63
CA ALA A 77 -9.70 -4.76 -8.80
C ALA A 77 -10.96 -4.18 -9.43
N ASP A 78 -11.95 -3.78 -8.63
CA ASP A 78 -13.20 -3.18 -9.10
C ASP A 78 -12.93 -1.86 -9.85
N VAL A 79 -12.06 -0.99 -9.30
CA VAL A 79 -11.66 0.24 -9.98
C VAL A 79 -10.88 -0.06 -11.27
N ALA A 80 -9.98 -1.06 -11.24
CA ALA A 80 -9.23 -1.45 -12.42
C ALA A 80 -10.16 -1.94 -13.55
N VAL A 81 -11.16 -2.77 -13.24
CA VAL A 81 -12.17 -3.24 -14.19
C VAL A 81 -13.00 -2.08 -14.73
N ALA A 82 -13.48 -1.19 -13.86
CA ALA A 82 -14.24 -0.03 -14.27
C ALA A 82 -13.45 0.85 -15.27
N GLU A 83 -12.17 1.11 -14.99
CA GLU A 83 -11.30 1.91 -15.87
C GLU A 83 -10.95 1.20 -17.18
N LEU A 84 -10.75 -0.12 -17.17
CA LEU A 84 -10.57 -0.91 -18.39
C LEU A 84 -11.80 -0.81 -19.28
N LEU A 85 -12.99 -1.04 -18.71
CA LEU A 85 -14.25 -0.95 -19.46
C LEU A 85 -14.55 0.47 -19.95
N ARG A 86 -14.24 1.49 -19.15
CA ARG A 86 -14.39 2.90 -19.56
C ARG A 86 -13.53 3.22 -20.78
N ARG A 87 -12.29 2.76 -20.79
CA ARG A 87 -11.35 2.97 -21.89
C ARG A 87 -11.68 2.13 -23.13
N ASP A 88 -12.12 0.89 -22.95
CA ASP A 88 -12.53 0.01 -24.04
C ASP A 88 -13.76 0.53 -24.81
N ARG A 89 -14.73 1.12 -24.09
CA ARG A 89 -15.96 1.68 -24.67
C ARG A 89 -15.81 3.08 -25.25
N ALA A 90 -14.68 3.74 -25.02
CA ALA A 90 -14.45 5.10 -25.50
C ALA A 90 -14.31 5.14 -27.02
N THR A 91 -14.99 6.06 -27.65
CA THR A 91 -14.93 6.30 -29.13
C THR A 91 -13.75 7.16 -29.55
N SER A 92 -13.02 7.72 -28.57
CA SER A 92 -11.80 8.51 -28.77
C SER A 92 -10.82 8.24 -27.63
N ALA A 93 -9.54 8.56 -27.83
CA ALA A 93 -8.54 8.44 -26.78
C ALA A 93 -8.91 9.31 -25.56
N LEU A 94 -8.98 8.69 -24.39
CA LEU A 94 -9.22 9.39 -23.13
C LEU A 94 -7.89 9.95 -22.59
N GLU A 95 -7.97 11.08 -21.91
CA GLU A 95 -6.82 11.69 -21.25
C GLU A 95 -6.18 10.75 -20.23
N ARG A 96 -4.91 11.00 -19.95
CA ARG A 96 -4.21 10.33 -18.85
C ARG A 96 -4.74 10.83 -17.52
N VAL A 97 -5.07 9.87 -16.64
CA VAL A 97 -5.53 10.16 -15.27
C VAL A 97 -4.72 9.32 -14.27
N THR A 98 -4.49 9.87 -13.10
CA THR A 98 -3.90 9.16 -11.95
C THR A 98 -4.93 9.13 -10.83
N LEU A 99 -5.19 7.93 -10.30
CA LEU A 99 -6.15 7.69 -9.22
C LEU A 99 -5.40 7.12 -8.01
N GLU A 100 -5.42 7.84 -6.90
CA GLU A 100 -4.96 7.32 -5.62
C GLU A 100 -6.08 6.50 -4.97
N LEU A 101 -5.79 5.23 -4.67
CA LEU A 101 -6.74 4.29 -4.10
C LEU A 101 -6.39 4.02 -2.65
N THR A 102 -7.18 4.56 -1.73
CA THR A 102 -6.92 4.51 -0.30
C THR A 102 -8.15 4.07 0.47
N GLY A 103 -7.95 3.43 1.61
CA GLY A 103 -9.01 3.20 2.57
C GLY A 103 -9.51 4.50 3.23
N PRO A 104 -10.60 4.42 4.00
CA PRO A 104 -11.35 5.59 4.47
C PRO A 104 -10.60 6.43 5.52
N GLN A 105 -9.62 5.86 6.19
CA GLN A 105 -8.88 6.56 7.26
C GLN A 105 -7.43 6.06 7.36
N PRO A 106 -6.49 6.93 7.73
CA PRO A 106 -5.13 6.54 8.03
C PRO A 106 -5.08 5.77 9.36
N LEU A 107 -4.47 4.57 9.35
CA LEU A 107 -4.27 3.70 10.49
C LEU A 107 -2.81 3.73 10.94
N THR A 108 -2.57 3.62 12.24
CA THR A 108 -1.25 3.41 12.82
C THR A 108 -1.06 1.95 13.20
N GLY A 109 0.16 1.49 13.44
CA GLY A 109 0.42 0.14 13.91
C GLY A 109 -0.35 -0.22 15.18
N ALA A 110 -0.43 0.72 16.13
CA ALA A 110 -1.22 0.57 17.34
C ALA A 110 -2.72 0.46 17.07
N SER A 111 -3.27 1.27 16.15
CA SER A 111 -4.69 1.20 15.82
C SER A 111 -5.08 -0.09 15.09
N VAL A 112 -4.19 -0.62 14.23
CA VAL A 112 -4.41 -1.93 13.60
C VAL A 112 -4.39 -3.05 14.64
N ALA A 113 -3.48 -3.03 15.60
CA ALA A 113 -3.48 -3.98 16.71
C ALA A 113 -4.78 -3.93 17.53
N GLN A 114 -5.33 -2.73 17.77
CA GLN A 114 -6.63 -2.56 18.43
C GLN A 114 -7.79 -3.14 17.60
N ILE A 115 -7.79 -2.95 16.27
CA ILE A 115 -8.78 -3.55 15.38
C ILE A 115 -8.71 -5.07 15.48
N TRP A 116 -7.53 -5.67 15.41
CA TRP A 116 -7.33 -7.10 15.58
C TRP A 116 -7.79 -7.59 16.96
N SER A 117 -7.52 -6.81 18.02
CA SER A 117 -8.00 -7.13 19.38
C SER A 117 -9.53 -7.22 19.43
N SER A 118 -10.20 -6.24 18.82
CA SER A 118 -11.66 -6.20 18.77
C SER A 118 -12.25 -7.39 17.99
N VAL A 119 -11.65 -7.72 16.84
CA VAL A 119 -12.12 -8.81 15.97
C VAL A 119 -11.90 -10.18 16.61
N LEU A 120 -10.77 -10.38 17.30
CA LEU A 120 -10.40 -11.67 17.89
C LEU A 120 -10.91 -11.84 19.33
N GLY A 121 -11.49 -10.80 19.95
CA GLY A 121 -12.00 -10.84 21.32
C GLY A 121 -10.91 -11.05 22.38
N ARG A 122 -9.66 -10.71 22.07
CA ARG A 122 -8.49 -10.81 22.97
C ARG A 122 -7.48 -9.73 22.66
N GLU A 123 -6.63 -9.40 23.62
CA GLU A 123 -5.59 -8.38 23.42
C GLU A 123 -4.58 -8.83 22.37
N ILE A 124 -4.36 -7.94 21.38
CA ILE A 124 -3.28 -8.01 20.41
C ILE A 124 -2.42 -6.78 20.61
N THR A 125 -1.14 -6.98 20.93
CA THR A 125 -0.19 -5.89 21.13
C THR A 125 0.46 -5.49 19.82
N TYR A 126 0.85 -4.23 19.71
CA TYR A 126 1.67 -3.77 18.58
C TYR A 126 3.14 -4.16 18.81
N GLY A 127 3.78 -4.77 17.81
CA GLY A 127 5.17 -5.24 17.88
C GLY A 127 6.23 -4.14 17.82
N GLY A 128 5.83 -2.89 17.55
CA GLY A 128 6.73 -1.74 17.49
C GLY A 128 7.26 -1.43 16.10
N ASP A 129 8.19 -0.46 16.04
CA ASP A 129 8.65 0.19 14.81
C ASP A 129 10.09 -0.17 14.42
N ASP A 130 10.68 -1.23 15.01
CA ASP A 130 12.04 -1.64 14.72
C ASP A 130 12.14 -2.33 13.34
N VAL A 131 12.52 -1.54 12.34
CA VAL A 131 12.69 -2.02 10.97
C VAL A 131 13.92 -2.92 10.79
N ALA A 132 14.92 -2.82 11.67
CA ALA A 132 16.10 -3.69 11.60
C ALA A 132 15.74 -5.09 12.11
N ALA A 133 15.03 -5.20 13.23
CA ALA A 133 14.52 -6.48 13.73
C ALA A 133 13.53 -7.11 12.72
N PHE A 134 12.71 -6.31 12.04
CA PHE A 134 11.83 -6.78 10.97
C PHE A 134 12.62 -7.38 9.79
N GLU A 135 13.69 -6.72 9.33
CA GLU A 135 14.57 -7.25 8.27
C GLU A 135 15.22 -8.58 8.68
N GLU A 136 15.78 -8.64 9.89
CA GLU A 136 16.41 -9.85 10.41
C GLU A 136 15.41 -11.02 10.44
N GLN A 137 14.22 -10.80 10.97
CA GLN A 137 13.17 -11.81 11.00
C GLN A 137 12.80 -12.26 9.57
N LEU A 138 12.62 -11.33 8.65
CA LEU A 138 12.23 -11.64 7.27
C LEU A 138 13.31 -12.44 6.54
N THR A 139 14.59 -12.17 6.80
CA THR A 139 15.73 -12.87 6.21
C THR A 139 15.76 -14.36 6.58
N SER A 140 15.11 -14.77 7.68
CA SER A 140 15.06 -16.17 8.11
C SER A 140 14.25 -17.08 7.16
N TYR A 141 13.34 -16.51 6.35
CA TYR A 141 12.47 -17.26 5.42
C TYR A 141 12.30 -16.63 4.05
N SER A 142 12.98 -15.53 3.77
CA SER A 142 12.93 -14.81 2.50
C SER A 142 14.34 -14.48 1.99
N PRO A 143 14.52 -14.27 0.68
CA PRO A 143 15.79 -13.80 0.14
C PRO A 143 16.20 -12.45 0.74
N GLY A 144 17.49 -12.25 1.03
CA GLY A 144 18.00 -11.04 1.66
C GLY A 144 17.68 -9.75 0.90
N TRP A 145 17.66 -9.79 -0.45
CA TRP A 145 17.27 -8.61 -1.25
C TRP A 145 15.82 -8.19 -1.00
N LEU A 146 14.90 -9.16 -0.77
CA LEU A 146 13.50 -8.86 -0.48
C LEU A 146 13.35 -8.31 0.95
N ALA A 147 14.04 -8.90 1.92
CA ALA A 147 14.04 -8.40 3.30
C ALA A 147 14.54 -6.95 3.37
N TYR A 148 15.63 -6.65 2.67
CA TYR A 148 16.18 -5.30 2.55
C TYR A 148 15.18 -4.31 1.92
N ASP A 149 14.56 -4.69 0.80
CA ASP A 149 13.57 -3.86 0.10
C ASP A 149 12.35 -3.56 1.00
N MET A 150 11.83 -4.60 1.69
CA MET A 150 10.73 -4.44 2.65
C MET A 150 11.11 -3.55 3.84
N ARG A 151 12.33 -3.66 4.37
CA ARG A 151 12.81 -2.75 5.41
C ARG A 151 12.78 -1.29 4.95
N LEU A 152 13.30 -1.02 3.75
CA LEU A 152 13.29 0.33 3.19
C LEU A 152 11.85 0.85 3.00
N MET A 153 10.94 0.01 2.54
CA MET A 153 9.53 0.35 2.42
C MET A 153 8.92 0.71 3.78
N MET A 154 9.14 -0.11 4.83
CA MET A 154 8.62 0.17 6.17
C MET A 154 9.20 1.45 6.76
N ALA A 155 10.51 1.70 6.58
CA ALA A 155 11.12 2.95 7.00
C ALA A 155 10.51 4.17 6.28
N GLY A 156 10.25 4.05 4.98
CA GLY A 156 9.56 5.08 4.21
C GLY A 156 8.12 5.31 4.68
N ILE A 157 7.39 4.25 5.00
CA ILE A 157 6.02 4.34 5.55
C ILE A 157 6.04 5.06 6.90
N GLN A 158 6.98 4.74 7.79
CA GLN A 158 7.12 5.42 9.08
C GLN A 158 7.43 6.92 8.92
N MET A 159 8.16 7.29 7.88
CA MET A 159 8.55 8.68 7.61
C MET A 159 7.43 9.49 6.92
N HIS A 160 6.77 8.92 5.94
CA HIS A 160 5.87 9.64 5.02
C HIS A 160 4.40 9.25 5.13
N GLY A 161 4.08 8.13 5.77
CA GLY A 161 2.78 7.50 5.70
C GLY A 161 2.46 6.94 4.30
N MET A 162 1.29 6.34 4.17
CA MET A 162 0.68 5.91 2.90
C MET A 162 -0.80 6.29 2.90
N HIS A 163 -1.09 7.57 2.73
CA HIS A 163 -2.45 8.10 2.67
C HIS A 163 -2.51 9.20 1.60
N SER A 164 -3.67 9.39 0.99
CA SER A 164 -3.89 10.49 0.05
C SER A 164 -3.97 11.82 0.78
N ALA A 165 -3.73 12.91 0.07
CA ALA A 165 -4.00 14.24 0.58
C ALA A 165 -5.49 14.40 0.92
N GLU A 166 -5.80 15.23 1.93
CA GLU A 166 -7.18 15.50 2.34
C GLU A 166 -8.05 15.90 1.13
N GLY A 167 -9.23 15.29 1.03
CA GLY A 167 -10.21 15.58 -0.03
C GLY A 167 -10.10 14.71 -1.29
N THR A 168 -9.08 13.89 -1.47
CA THR A 168 -8.93 13.02 -2.65
C THR A 168 -9.84 11.79 -2.58
N THR A 169 -10.10 11.27 -1.39
CA THR A 169 -10.91 10.05 -1.16
C THR A 169 -12.40 10.26 -1.52
N ALA A 170 -12.91 11.48 -1.45
CA ALA A 170 -14.32 11.78 -1.74
C ALA A 170 -14.72 11.61 -3.21
N LYS A 171 -13.76 11.55 -4.14
CA LYS A 171 -14.03 11.40 -5.58
C LYS A 171 -14.33 9.96 -6.01
N LEU A 172 -14.04 8.97 -5.18
CA LEU A 172 -14.27 7.56 -5.48
C LEU A 172 -15.59 7.02 -4.89
N GLN A 173 -16.27 7.81 -4.05
CA GLN A 173 -17.52 7.44 -3.39
C GLN A 173 -18.79 8.02 -4.08
N SER A 174 -18.63 8.76 -5.16
CA SER A 174 -19.73 9.36 -5.94
C SER A 174 -19.90 8.62 -7.31
#